data_e95fc21dd1079dac0db8084d72b0ffe5
#
_entry.id   e95fc21dd1079dac0db8084d72b0ffe5
#
_cell.length_a   1.000
_cell.length_b   1.000
_cell.length_c   1.000
_cell.angle_alpha   90.00
_cell.angle_beta   90.00
_cell.angle_gamma   90.00
#
_symmetry.space_group_name_H-M   'P 1'
#
loop_
_entity.id
_entity.type
_entity.pdbx_description
1 polymer ?
#
loop_
_entity_poly.entity_id
_entity_poly.type
_entity_poly.pdbx_seq_one_letter_code
_entity_poly.pdbx_strand_id
1 'polypeptide(L)'
;MIPIGDDRLLASWAAVSVAILLWDVLLAGQIAKARRQSRLFLGLTSICGLFVVPAAFVALAAGTMPTGRVIFLVAWIWPLVLLFFVAQSAYALVRRHVTSLFAVPIFVYNCVVLVAAVARYASRWMDQLPAPLAGAAVAQAGALGILFGREALASPWLLLLPLLSPAYPATRRISKSVRGLLAATAACVVALMVTEYPRAVYAAESFSTFGSERLQERPRGDFRVGLRIFPALDGPPAPLSIARDLALADTIGVRALSVVIEPSGVRALALDSLANTLEAFRRDSSLLVVTLGYDRGDAALYRESPSNYMRRRLALLDRIVRRVRPDVLVPALDPLDAETRALGRVSQEWWRDYFERAAREAHTLRPRTKVGVAVSSFSEEDSALYAWGEVTRGIDLLGFSLAPSFTGGTSLATRTRLAERWMRRSRKDQWIWSVRSFPRTFGEGNQARAIWGVLAWATRQPKVRTVIVDGAGDYEALVGLRDPGGRMRPVVSSVARARQAVDETAEGR
;
A
#
# COMPACT_ATOMS: atom_id res chain seq x y z
N MET A 1 3.95 11.39 -6.09
CA MET A 1 5.05 10.47 -6.38
C MET A 1 5.06 9.48 -5.25
N ILE A 2 4.92 8.17 -5.48
CA ILE A 2 5.27 7.19 -4.45
C ILE A 2 6.69 7.57 -4.05
N PRO A 3 7.01 7.78 -2.76
CA PRO A 3 8.39 7.85 -2.37
C PRO A 3 8.96 6.48 -2.77
N ILE A 4 9.55 6.44 -3.96
CA ILE A 4 10.34 5.30 -4.41
C ILE A 4 11.59 5.41 -3.54
N GLY A 5 11.37 5.16 -2.23
CA GLY A 5 12.42 5.16 -1.24
C GLY A 5 13.43 4.06 -1.46
N ASP A 6 13.17 3.19 -2.42
CA ASP A 6 14.12 2.17 -2.78
C ASP A 6 14.28 2.10 -4.31
N ASP A 7 15.15 2.98 -4.83
CA ASP A 7 15.64 2.87 -6.20
C ASP A 7 16.16 1.46 -6.52
N ARG A 8 16.57 0.70 -5.49
CA ARG A 8 17.02 -0.69 -5.60
C ARG A 8 15.89 -1.65 -5.94
N LEU A 9 14.69 -1.45 -5.38
CA LEU A 9 13.53 -2.29 -5.68
C LEU A 9 13.10 -2.11 -7.15
N LEU A 10 12.93 -0.87 -7.56
CA LEU A 10 12.56 -0.55 -8.95
C LEU A 10 13.65 -1.03 -9.91
N ALA A 11 14.92 -0.85 -9.57
CA ALA A 11 16.04 -1.30 -10.34
C ALA A 11 16.10 -2.83 -10.44
N SER A 12 15.89 -3.57 -9.34
CA SER A 12 15.89 -5.04 -9.35
C SER A 12 14.70 -5.61 -10.14
N TRP A 13 13.50 -5.04 -9.94
CA TRP A 13 12.33 -5.43 -10.73
C TRP A 13 12.50 -5.10 -12.23
N ALA A 14 13.03 -3.92 -12.54
CA ALA A 14 13.33 -3.54 -13.92
C ALA A 14 14.38 -4.47 -14.53
N ALA A 15 15.44 -4.82 -13.80
CA ALA A 15 16.46 -5.76 -14.27
C ALA A 15 15.88 -7.14 -14.58
N VAL A 16 15.04 -7.69 -13.70
CA VAL A 16 14.35 -8.97 -13.94
C VAL A 16 13.39 -8.85 -15.13
N SER A 17 12.62 -7.79 -15.22
CA SER A 17 11.71 -7.55 -16.35
C SER A 17 12.47 -7.41 -17.67
N VAL A 18 13.58 -6.70 -17.68
CA VAL A 18 14.46 -6.58 -18.86
C VAL A 18 15.08 -7.93 -19.21
N ALA A 19 15.53 -8.72 -18.24
CA ALA A 19 16.07 -10.06 -18.50
C ALA A 19 15.03 -10.99 -19.14
N ILE A 20 13.79 -10.99 -18.64
CA ILE A 20 12.67 -11.75 -19.23
C ILE A 20 12.37 -11.23 -20.63
N LEU A 21 12.31 -9.92 -20.82
CA LEU A 21 12.08 -9.29 -22.12
C LEU A 21 13.16 -9.68 -23.13
N LEU A 22 14.43 -9.60 -22.76
CA LEU A 22 15.55 -10.02 -23.63
C LEU A 22 15.45 -11.49 -23.99
N TRP A 23 15.10 -12.34 -23.03
CA TRP A 23 14.85 -13.75 -23.28
C TRP A 23 13.74 -13.96 -24.30
N ASP A 24 12.59 -13.32 -24.09
CA ASP A 24 11.44 -13.46 -24.98
C ASP A 24 11.71 -12.92 -26.39
N VAL A 25 12.38 -11.78 -26.49
CA VAL A 25 12.77 -11.18 -27.79
C VAL A 25 13.79 -12.07 -28.54
N LEU A 26 14.77 -12.62 -27.81
CA LEU A 26 15.76 -13.53 -28.43
C LEU A 26 15.07 -14.79 -28.94
N LEU A 27 14.11 -15.34 -28.21
CA LEU A 27 13.35 -16.51 -28.65
C LEU A 27 12.41 -16.17 -29.81
N ALA A 28 11.70 -15.07 -29.74
CA ALA A 28 10.82 -14.61 -30.82
C ALA A 28 11.59 -14.34 -32.11
N GLY A 29 12.77 -13.71 -32.02
CA GLY A 29 13.63 -13.45 -33.18
C GLY A 29 14.21 -14.72 -33.86
N GLN A 30 14.22 -15.85 -33.14
CA GLN A 30 14.70 -17.12 -33.69
C GLN A 30 13.61 -17.91 -34.46
N ILE A 31 12.35 -17.50 -34.34
CA ILE A 31 11.20 -18.16 -35.00
C ILE A 31 11.37 -18.20 -36.51
N ALA A 32 11.88 -17.13 -37.13
CA ALA A 32 12.09 -17.03 -38.56
C ALA A 32 13.04 -18.08 -39.13
N LYS A 33 13.85 -18.76 -38.30
CA LYS A 33 14.86 -19.76 -38.71
C LYS A 33 14.39 -21.20 -38.60
N ALA A 34 13.14 -21.42 -38.14
CA ALA A 34 12.65 -22.75 -37.80
C ALA A 34 11.81 -23.37 -38.89
N ARG A 35 12.46 -24.07 -39.82
CA ARG A 35 11.83 -24.73 -40.99
C ARG A 35 11.04 -26.02 -40.70
N ARG A 36 11.00 -26.56 -39.47
CA ARG A 36 10.43 -27.90 -39.19
C ARG A 36 9.37 -27.94 -38.08
N GLN A 37 8.70 -26.84 -37.81
CA GLN A 37 7.69 -26.83 -36.71
C GLN A 37 6.25 -26.80 -37.20
N SER A 38 5.33 -27.23 -36.36
CA SER A 38 3.91 -27.15 -36.68
C SER A 38 3.46 -25.71 -36.89
N ARG A 39 2.59 -25.49 -37.88
CA ARG A 39 2.04 -24.16 -38.18
C ARG A 39 1.39 -23.52 -36.99
N LEU A 40 0.70 -24.33 -36.16
CA LEU A 40 0.04 -23.88 -34.92
C LEU A 40 1.05 -23.31 -33.91
N PHE A 41 2.15 -24.02 -33.67
CA PHE A 41 3.16 -23.57 -32.74
C PHE A 41 3.86 -22.29 -33.19
N LEU A 42 4.13 -22.20 -34.49
CA LEU A 42 4.69 -20.99 -35.12
C LEU A 42 3.71 -19.82 -34.96
N GLY A 43 2.40 -20.04 -35.18
CA GLY A 43 1.39 -19.05 -34.99
C GLY A 43 1.31 -18.55 -33.54
N LEU A 44 1.23 -19.46 -32.56
CA LEU A 44 1.22 -19.11 -31.14
C LEU A 44 2.47 -18.33 -30.72
N THR A 45 3.65 -18.79 -31.14
CA THR A 45 4.90 -18.11 -30.78
C THR A 45 5.03 -16.74 -31.45
N SER A 46 4.51 -16.59 -32.67
CA SER A 46 4.45 -15.29 -33.36
C SER A 46 3.50 -14.32 -32.65
N ILE A 47 2.33 -14.78 -32.24
CA ILE A 47 1.38 -13.98 -31.46
C ILE A 47 2.00 -13.57 -30.12
N CYS A 48 2.59 -14.52 -29.38
CA CYS A 48 3.29 -14.20 -28.13
C CYS A 48 4.42 -13.18 -28.39
N GLY A 49 5.20 -13.36 -29.45
CA GLY A 49 6.28 -12.45 -29.85
C GLY A 49 5.80 -11.02 -30.11
N LEU A 50 4.64 -10.87 -30.76
CA LEU A 50 3.99 -9.57 -30.95
C LEU A 50 3.58 -8.90 -29.63
N PHE A 51 3.16 -9.69 -28.65
CA PHE A 51 2.76 -9.19 -27.35
C PHE A 51 3.90 -8.92 -26.37
N VAL A 52 5.11 -9.46 -26.62
CA VAL A 52 6.29 -9.30 -25.74
C VAL A 52 6.59 -7.82 -25.49
N VAL A 53 6.70 -7.01 -26.55
CA VAL A 53 7.04 -5.59 -26.42
C VAL A 53 5.91 -4.79 -25.78
N PRO A 54 4.63 -4.90 -26.20
CA PRO A 54 3.51 -4.27 -25.50
C PRO A 54 3.40 -4.70 -24.04
N ALA A 55 3.58 -5.99 -23.73
CA ALA A 55 3.51 -6.52 -22.37
C ALA A 55 4.61 -5.93 -21.49
N ALA A 56 5.85 -5.86 -22.00
CA ALA A 56 6.96 -5.24 -21.31
C ALA A 56 6.72 -3.75 -21.09
N PHE A 57 6.20 -3.05 -22.11
CA PHE A 57 5.86 -1.63 -21.99
C PHE A 57 4.81 -1.41 -20.91
N VAL A 58 3.73 -2.21 -20.90
CA VAL A 58 2.69 -2.18 -19.87
C VAL A 58 3.27 -2.46 -18.47
N ALA A 59 4.14 -3.47 -18.36
CA ALA A 59 4.75 -3.83 -17.08
C ALA A 59 5.73 -2.76 -16.57
N LEU A 60 6.55 -2.18 -17.44
CA LEU A 60 7.48 -1.09 -17.11
C LEU A 60 6.73 0.22 -16.80
N ALA A 61 5.71 0.52 -17.59
CA ALA A 61 4.86 1.68 -17.41
C ALA A 61 3.99 1.57 -16.13
N ALA A 62 3.74 0.35 -15.67
CA ALA A 62 2.97 0.08 -14.47
C ALA A 62 3.59 0.69 -13.20
N GLY A 63 4.89 0.85 -13.15
CA GLY A 63 5.62 1.49 -12.05
C GLY A 63 5.56 3.01 -12.04
N THR A 64 5.03 3.66 -13.09
CA THR A 64 4.97 5.13 -13.18
C THR A 64 3.55 5.67 -13.07
N MET A 65 3.35 6.71 -12.27
CA MET A 65 2.04 7.29 -11.98
C MET A 65 1.22 7.78 -13.19
N PRO A 66 1.81 8.46 -14.19
CA PRO A 66 1.05 8.96 -15.33
C PRO A 66 0.40 7.85 -16.17
N THR A 67 1.04 6.69 -16.22
CA THR A 67 0.61 5.53 -17.01
C THR A 67 -0.39 4.64 -16.29
N GLY A 68 -0.58 4.80 -14.98
CA GLY A 68 -1.57 4.05 -14.21
C GLY A 68 -3.00 4.16 -14.78
N ARG A 69 -3.35 5.30 -15.39
CA ARG A 69 -4.63 5.48 -16.08
C ARG A 69 -4.74 4.64 -17.36
N VAL A 70 -3.69 4.62 -18.16
CA VAL A 70 -3.65 3.87 -19.44
C VAL A 70 -3.70 2.37 -19.14
N ILE A 71 -2.95 1.91 -18.14
CA ILE A 71 -2.93 0.51 -17.72
C ILE A 71 -4.29 0.07 -17.21
N PHE A 72 -5.01 0.94 -16.50
CA PHE A 72 -6.38 0.67 -16.08
C PHE A 72 -7.31 0.34 -17.25
N LEU A 73 -7.19 1.07 -18.35
CA LEU A 73 -7.98 0.85 -19.55
C LEU A 73 -7.64 -0.47 -20.26
N VAL A 74 -6.38 -0.88 -20.22
CA VAL A 74 -5.91 -2.10 -20.93
C VAL A 74 -5.75 -3.31 -20.01
N ALA A 75 -6.05 -3.20 -18.73
CA ALA A 75 -5.85 -4.29 -17.76
C ALA A 75 -6.66 -5.57 -18.09
N TRP A 76 -7.78 -5.47 -18.81
CA TRP A 76 -8.56 -6.61 -19.27
C TRP A 76 -7.86 -7.42 -20.36
N ILE A 77 -6.95 -6.80 -21.13
CA ILE A 77 -6.17 -7.47 -22.17
C ILE A 77 -5.10 -8.38 -21.55
N TRP A 78 -4.62 -8.05 -20.34
CA TRP A 78 -3.54 -8.77 -19.69
C TRP A 78 -3.79 -10.27 -19.50
N PRO A 79 -4.94 -10.71 -18.95
CA PRO A 79 -5.25 -12.14 -18.87
C PRO A 79 -5.29 -12.82 -20.25
N LEU A 80 -5.77 -12.12 -21.28
CA LEU A 80 -5.80 -12.66 -22.65
C LEU A 80 -4.40 -12.86 -23.22
N VAL A 81 -3.50 -11.91 -23.01
CA VAL A 81 -2.08 -12.02 -23.39
C VAL A 81 -1.45 -13.22 -22.69
N LEU A 82 -1.63 -13.35 -21.39
CA LEU A 82 -1.10 -14.46 -20.60
C LEU A 82 -1.63 -15.82 -21.08
N LEU A 83 -2.88 -15.89 -21.51
CA LEU A 83 -3.47 -17.11 -22.06
C LEU A 83 -2.72 -17.61 -23.29
N PHE A 84 -2.26 -16.73 -24.18
CA PHE A 84 -1.43 -17.13 -25.34
C PHE A 84 -0.08 -17.71 -24.90
N PHE A 85 0.55 -17.14 -23.87
CA PHE A 85 1.80 -17.68 -23.32
C PHE A 85 1.61 -19.03 -22.64
N VAL A 86 0.48 -19.20 -21.91
CA VAL A 86 0.11 -20.52 -21.34
C VAL A 86 -0.10 -21.54 -22.47
N ALA A 87 -0.86 -21.19 -23.49
CA ALA A 87 -1.11 -22.09 -24.64
C ALA A 87 0.18 -22.46 -25.37
N GLN A 88 1.09 -21.51 -25.56
CA GLN A 88 2.38 -21.74 -26.19
C GLN A 88 3.25 -22.68 -25.35
N SER A 89 3.35 -22.44 -24.05
CA SER A 89 4.14 -23.28 -23.14
C SER A 89 3.52 -24.67 -22.95
N ALA A 90 2.19 -24.78 -22.89
CA ALA A 90 1.49 -26.06 -22.88
C ALA A 90 1.75 -26.88 -24.13
N TYR A 91 1.68 -26.24 -25.30
CA TYR A 91 1.95 -26.91 -26.56
C TYR A 91 3.41 -27.41 -26.64
N ALA A 92 4.36 -26.58 -26.20
CA ALA A 92 5.77 -26.94 -26.15
C ALA A 92 6.01 -28.16 -25.23
N LEU A 93 5.30 -28.21 -24.09
CA LEU A 93 5.36 -29.30 -23.13
C LEU A 93 4.76 -30.60 -23.70
N VAL A 94 3.53 -30.54 -24.22
CA VAL A 94 2.79 -31.71 -24.74
C VAL A 94 3.50 -32.34 -25.93
N ARG A 95 4.01 -31.52 -26.83
CA ARG A 95 4.76 -31.98 -28.02
C ARG A 95 6.23 -32.27 -27.74
N ARG A 96 6.67 -32.17 -26.49
CA ARG A 96 8.06 -32.44 -26.06
C ARG A 96 9.11 -31.70 -26.89
N HIS A 97 8.77 -30.45 -27.28
CA HIS A 97 9.74 -29.62 -28.03
C HIS A 97 10.91 -29.20 -27.15
N VAL A 98 10.74 -29.23 -25.84
CA VAL A 98 11.77 -28.91 -24.83
C VAL A 98 11.78 -30.02 -23.78
N THR A 99 12.92 -30.23 -23.17
CA THR A 99 13.03 -31.17 -22.04
C THR A 99 12.09 -30.73 -20.91
N SER A 100 11.38 -31.67 -20.30
CA SER A 100 10.40 -31.41 -19.25
C SER A 100 10.97 -30.61 -18.08
N LEU A 101 12.26 -30.76 -17.78
CA LEU A 101 12.96 -29.98 -16.75
C LEU A 101 12.85 -28.47 -16.95
N PHE A 102 12.77 -27.99 -18.18
CA PHE A 102 12.62 -26.55 -18.50
C PHE A 102 11.18 -26.17 -18.87
N ALA A 103 10.45 -27.08 -19.53
CA ALA A 103 9.11 -26.80 -19.99
C ALA A 103 8.10 -26.73 -18.84
N VAL A 104 8.22 -27.62 -17.84
CA VAL A 104 7.31 -27.66 -16.71
C VAL A 104 7.36 -26.38 -15.85
N PRO A 105 8.53 -25.90 -15.39
CA PRO A 105 8.58 -24.68 -14.59
C PRO A 105 8.03 -23.45 -15.35
N ILE A 106 8.32 -23.31 -16.64
CA ILE A 106 7.81 -22.20 -17.45
C ILE A 106 6.29 -22.29 -17.63
N PHE A 107 5.77 -23.47 -17.91
CA PHE A 107 4.33 -23.68 -18.05
C PHE A 107 3.60 -23.38 -16.73
N VAL A 108 4.07 -23.95 -15.61
CA VAL A 108 3.48 -23.72 -14.29
C VAL A 108 3.57 -22.25 -13.90
N TYR A 109 4.71 -21.61 -14.13
CA TYR A 109 4.88 -20.17 -13.91
C TYR A 109 3.84 -19.34 -14.69
N ASN A 110 3.68 -19.59 -16.00
CA ASN A 110 2.71 -18.87 -16.81
C ASN A 110 1.26 -19.12 -16.33
N CYS A 111 0.93 -20.35 -15.93
CA CYS A 111 -0.38 -20.69 -15.37
C CYS A 111 -0.65 -19.90 -14.07
N VAL A 112 0.33 -19.86 -13.18
CA VAL A 112 0.21 -19.17 -11.89
C VAL A 112 0.04 -17.66 -12.10
N VAL A 113 0.83 -17.07 -13.00
CA VAL A 113 0.72 -15.65 -13.34
C VAL A 113 -0.64 -15.35 -14.00
N LEU A 114 -1.14 -16.24 -14.85
CA LEU A 114 -2.48 -16.12 -15.45
C LEU A 114 -3.59 -16.15 -14.38
N VAL A 115 -3.55 -17.13 -13.48
CA VAL A 115 -4.57 -17.25 -12.40
C VAL A 115 -4.57 -16.00 -11.52
N ALA A 116 -3.41 -15.50 -11.16
CA ALA A 116 -3.29 -14.28 -10.38
C ALA A 116 -3.81 -13.03 -11.13
N ALA A 117 -3.55 -12.95 -12.44
CA ALA A 117 -4.06 -11.87 -13.28
C ALA A 117 -5.58 -11.93 -13.44
N VAL A 118 -6.15 -13.13 -13.61
CA VAL A 118 -7.61 -13.34 -13.65
C VAL A 118 -8.25 -12.94 -12.31
N ALA A 119 -7.66 -13.36 -11.19
CA ALA A 119 -8.15 -12.99 -9.87
C ALA A 119 -8.13 -11.47 -9.66
N ARG A 120 -7.05 -10.79 -10.06
CA ARG A 120 -6.97 -9.31 -10.02
C ARG A 120 -8.01 -8.63 -10.90
N TYR A 121 -8.25 -9.17 -12.09
CA TYR A 121 -9.28 -8.64 -12.98
C TYR A 121 -10.67 -8.85 -12.39
N ALA A 122 -10.97 -10.08 -11.94
CA ALA A 122 -12.24 -10.44 -11.33
C ALA A 122 -12.56 -9.64 -10.06
N SER A 123 -11.55 -9.25 -9.28
CA SER A 123 -11.73 -8.44 -8.07
C SER A 123 -12.37 -7.06 -8.32
N ARG A 124 -12.37 -6.59 -9.56
CA ARG A 124 -12.99 -5.32 -9.95
C ARG A 124 -14.49 -5.41 -10.17
N TRP A 125 -14.97 -6.61 -10.52
CA TRP A 125 -16.35 -6.85 -10.92
C TRP A 125 -17.13 -7.67 -9.88
N MET A 126 -16.44 -8.34 -8.99
CA MET A 126 -17.03 -9.20 -7.97
C MET A 126 -16.85 -8.56 -6.60
N ASP A 127 -17.93 -8.32 -5.89
CA ASP A 127 -17.91 -7.84 -4.51
C ASP A 127 -17.23 -8.84 -3.57
N GLN A 128 -17.29 -10.13 -3.91
CA GLN A 128 -16.58 -11.18 -3.19
C GLN A 128 -15.92 -12.14 -4.18
N LEU A 129 -14.60 -12.19 -4.13
CA LEU A 129 -13.85 -13.24 -4.79
C LEU A 129 -13.91 -14.52 -3.97
N PRO A 130 -14.12 -15.68 -4.59
CA PRO A 130 -13.89 -16.95 -3.92
C PRO A 130 -12.49 -16.97 -3.29
N ALA A 131 -12.39 -17.48 -2.06
CA ALA A 131 -11.13 -17.51 -1.31
C ALA A 131 -9.93 -18.07 -2.10
N PRO A 132 -10.07 -19.14 -2.92
CA PRO A 132 -8.97 -19.63 -3.75
C PRO A 132 -8.44 -18.61 -4.76
N LEU A 133 -9.33 -17.83 -5.42
CA LEU A 133 -8.91 -16.81 -6.37
C LEU A 133 -8.28 -15.60 -5.67
N ALA A 134 -8.89 -15.14 -4.57
CA ALA A 134 -8.31 -14.08 -3.74
C ALA A 134 -6.94 -14.52 -3.20
N GLY A 135 -6.82 -15.77 -2.74
CA GLY A 135 -5.57 -16.36 -2.27
C GLY A 135 -4.47 -16.37 -3.33
N ALA A 136 -4.79 -16.67 -4.58
CA ALA A 136 -3.82 -16.63 -5.68
C ALA A 136 -3.26 -15.21 -5.93
N ALA A 137 -4.12 -14.20 -5.93
CA ALA A 137 -3.70 -12.80 -6.11
C ALA A 137 -2.80 -12.33 -4.95
N VAL A 138 -3.18 -12.66 -3.72
CA VAL A 138 -2.40 -12.32 -2.51
C VAL A 138 -1.09 -13.09 -2.45
N ALA A 139 -1.06 -14.37 -2.84
CA ALA A 139 0.16 -15.18 -2.87
C ALA A 139 1.17 -14.64 -3.90
N GLN A 140 0.70 -14.20 -5.07
CA GLN A 140 1.57 -13.52 -6.04
C GLN A 140 2.17 -12.24 -5.45
N ALA A 141 1.35 -11.41 -4.83
CA ALA A 141 1.82 -10.20 -4.17
C ALA A 141 2.84 -10.54 -3.06
N GLY A 142 2.58 -11.56 -2.24
CA GLY A 142 3.51 -12.04 -1.22
C GLY A 142 4.85 -12.49 -1.78
N ALA A 143 4.85 -13.29 -2.87
CA ALA A 143 6.06 -13.72 -3.55
C ALA A 143 6.88 -12.53 -4.10
N LEU A 144 6.22 -11.54 -4.70
CA LEU A 144 6.86 -10.30 -5.14
C LEU A 144 7.47 -9.54 -3.96
N GLY A 145 6.76 -9.46 -2.84
CA GLY A 145 7.26 -8.83 -1.63
C GLY A 145 8.49 -9.50 -1.03
N ILE A 146 8.58 -10.82 -1.09
CA ILE A 146 9.76 -11.58 -0.67
C ILE A 146 10.94 -11.32 -1.61
N LEU A 147 10.69 -11.31 -2.93
CA LEU A 147 11.75 -11.16 -3.94
C LEU A 147 12.27 -9.72 -4.04
N PHE A 148 11.39 -8.74 -3.95
CA PHE A 148 11.69 -7.34 -4.24
C PHE A 148 11.51 -6.40 -3.04
N GLY A 149 11.23 -6.95 -1.86
CA GLY A 149 11.01 -6.18 -0.65
C GLY A 149 9.55 -5.74 -0.44
N ARG A 150 9.25 -5.30 0.77
CA ARG A 150 7.87 -4.96 1.20
C ARG A 150 7.23 -3.86 0.34
N GLU A 151 8.02 -3.02 -0.29
CA GLU A 151 7.55 -1.91 -1.11
C GLU A 151 7.01 -2.34 -2.48
N ALA A 152 7.47 -3.48 -3.01
CA ALA A 152 6.87 -4.11 -4.18
C ALA A 152 5.36 -4.35 -3.98
N LEU A 153 4.94 -4.49 -2.74
CA LEU A 153 3.55 -4.71 -2.35
C LEU A 153 2.70 -3.44 -2.35
N ALA A 154 3.32 -2.30 -2.12
CA ALA A 154 2.66 -1.01 -2.20
C ALA A 154 2.42 -0.60 -3.66
N SER A 155 3.15 -1.18 -4.61
CA SER A 155 2.90 -0.99 -6.04
C SER A 155 1.97 -2.08 -6.59
N PRO A 156 0.67 -1.83 -6.69
CA PRO A 156 -0.31 -2.79 -7.21
C PRO A 156 -0.06 -3.16 -8.68
N TRP A 157 0.96 -2.59 -9.29
CA TRP A 157 1.24 -2.63 -10.71
C TRP A 157 2.48 -3.43 -11.09
N LEU A 158 3.25 -3.93 -10.14
CA LEU A 158 4.34 -4.83 -10.46
C LEU A 158 3.77 -6.12 -11.04
N LEU A 159 3.69 -6.14 -12.36
CA LEU A 159 3.20 -7.29 -13.10
C LEU A 159 4.38 -8.21 -13.39
N LEU A 160 4.19 -9.51 -13.15
CA LEU A 160 5.14 -10.51 -13.62
C LEU A 160 4.95 -10.70 -15.11
N LEU A 161 6.05 -10.57 -15.85
CA LEU A 161 6.07 -10.86 -17.29
C LEU A 161 5.93 -12.36 -17.52
N PRO A 162 5.17 -12.79 -18.54
CA PRO A 162 5.13 -14.19 -18.93
C PRO A 162 6.45 -14.62 -19.58
N LEU A 163 6.74 -15.89 -19.53
CA LEU A 163 7.92 -16.49 -20.13
C LEU A 163 7.57 -17.24 -21.42
N LEU A 164 8.26 -16.92 -22.49
CA LEU A 164 8.18 -17.68 -23.73
C LEU A 164 8.90 -19.02 -23.59
N SER A 165 8.23 -20.12 -23.92
CA SER A 165 8.87 -21.43 -23.89
C SER A 165 9.77 -21.60 -25.10
N PRO A 166 11.06 -21.95 -24.89
CA PRO A 166 11.96 -22.23 -25.99
C PRO A 166 11.53 -23.51 -26.70
N ALA A 167 11.37 -23.43 -28.02
CA ALA A 167 10.86 -24.54 -28.80
C ALA A 167 11.87 -25.14 -29.80
N TYR A 168 13.14 -24.74 -29.75
CA TYR A 168 14.05 -25.04 -30.82
C TYR A 168 15.41 -25.57 -30.44
N PRO A 169 15.99 -26.41 -31.35
CA PRO A 169 17.43 -26.72 -31.32
C PRO A 169 18.31 -25.46 -31.47
N ALA A 170 17.79 -24.40 -32.10
CA ALA A 170 18.47 -23.11 -32.23
C ALA A 170 18.79 -22.43 -30.90
N THR A 171 18.12 -22.83 -29.81
CA THR A 171 18.51 -22.45 -28.45
C THR A 171 19.87 -23.02 -28.02
N ARG A 172 20.53 -23.80 -28.83
CA ARG A 172 21.94 -24.22 -28.60
C ARG A 172 22.90 -23.06 -28.38
N ARG A 173 22.59 -21.87 -28.92
CA ARG A 173 23.40 -20.65 -28.73
C ARG A 173 23.19 -19.99 -27.37
N ILE A 174 22.05 -20.21 -26.72
CA ILE A 174 21.82 -19.73 -25.35
C ILE A 174 22.39 -20.78 -24.41
N SER A 175 23.33 -20.38 -23.56
CA SER A 175 24.03 -21.31 -22.69
C SER A 175 23.06 -22.12 -21.85
N LYS A 176 23.37 -23.38 -21.57
CA LYS A 176 22.56 -24.23 -20.67
C LYS A 176 22.39 -23.59 -19.31
N SER A 177 23.37 -22.80 -18.86
CA SER A 177 23.37 -22.06 -17.61
C SER A 177 22.27 -20.99 -17.58
N VAL A 178 22.09 -20.19 -18.62
CA VAL A 178 21.05 -19.15 -18.68
C VAL A 178 19.65 -19.78 -18.67
N ARG A 179 19.47 -20.89 -19.41
CA ARG A 179 18.20 -21.65 -19.39
C ARG A 179 17.92 -22.23 -18.01
N GLY A 180 18.93 -22.81 -17.38
CA GLY A 180 18.82 -23.34 -16.02
C GLY A 180 18.49 -22.25 -15.00
N LEU A 181 19.12 -21.08 -15.11
CA LEU A 181 18.86 -19.93 -14.23
C LEU A 181 17.40 -19.46 -14.35
N LEU A 182 16.90 -19.31 -15.58
CA LEU A 182 15.50 -18.88 -15.79
C LEU A 182 14.48 -19.91 -15.29
N ALA A 183 14.73 -21.19 -15.54
CA ALA A 183 13.89 -22.27 -15.00
C ALA A 183 13.93 -22.31 -13.47
N ALA A 184 15.10 -22.12 -12.86
CA ALA A 184 15.25 -22.04 -11.42
C ALA A 184 14.53 -20.82 -10.84
N THR A 185 14.64 -19.65 -11.49
CA THR A 185 13.91 -18.43 -11.07
C THR A 185 12.40 -18.65 -11.17
N ALA A 186 11.89 -19.19 -12.26
CA ALA A 186 10.47 -19.51 -12.40
C ALA A 186 10.00 -20.51 -11.34
N ALA A 187 10.76 -21.56 -11.09
CA ALA A 187 10.47 -22.54 -10.05
C ALA A 187 10.51 -21.93 -8.65
N CYS A 188 11.44 -21.03 -8.38
CA CYS A 188 11.52 -20.29 -7.10
C CYS A 188 10.28 -19.42 -6.89
N VAL A 189 9.87 -18.64 -7.90
CA VAL A 189 8.64 -17.82 -7.82
C VAL A 189 7.42 -18.69 -7.56
N VAL A 190 7.28 -19.79 -8.30
CA VAL A 190 6.18 -20.75 -8.10
C VAL A 190 6.21 -21.34 -6.69
N ALA A 191 7.37 -21.76 -6.20
CA ALA A 191 7.52 -22.31 -4.85
C ALA A 191 7.11 -21.28 -3.78
N LEU A 192 7.57 -20.02 -3.93
CA LEU A 192 7.16 -18.94 -3.04
C LEU A 192 5.65 -18.69 -3.07
N MET A 193 5.04 -18.69 -4.26
CA MET A 193 3.59 -18.53 -4.36
C MET A 193 2.82 -19.70 -3.73
N VAL A 194 3.29 -20.93 -3.95
CA VAL A 194 2.67 -22.14 -3.35
C VAL A 194 2.80 -22.13 -1.83
N THR A 195 3.95 -21.73 -1.29
CA THR A 195 4.15 -21.65 0.17
C THR A 195 3.32 -20.56 0.84
N GLU A 196 3.10 -19.43 0.16
CA GLU A 196 2.28 -18.33 0.65
C GLU A 196 0.77 -18.54 0.43
N TYR A 197 0.38 -19.41 -0.50
CA TYR A 197 -1.02 -19.63 -0.88
C TYR A 197 -1.93 -20.04 0.28
N PRO A 198 -1.60 -21.00 1.15
CA PRO A 198 -2.47 -21.38 2.27
C PRO A 198 -2.71 -20.20 3.24
N ARG A 199 -1.67 -19.41 3.50
CA ARG A 199 -1.76 -18.22 4.35
C ARG A 199 -2.63 -17.14 3.71
N ALA A 200 -2.50 -16.96 2.41
CA ALA A 200 -3.27 -16.01 1.63
C ALA A 200 -4.76 -16.40 1.55
N VAL A 201 -5.08 -17.69 1.41
CA VAL A 201 -6.46 -18.20 1.47
C VAL A 201 -7.06 -17.96 2.85
N TYR A 202 -6.34 -18.32 3.90
CA TYR A 202 -6.78 -18.05 5.28
C TYR A 202 -7.01 -16.55 5.53
N ALA A 203 -6.12 -15.68 5.01
CA ALA A 203 -6.29 -14.24 5.11
C ALA A 203 -7.54 -13.75 4.36
N ALA A 204 -7.83 -14.34 3.18
CA ALA A 204 -9.03 -14.01 2.40
C ALA A 204 -10.32 -14.45 3.10
N GLU A 205 -10.35 -15.63 3.70
CA GLU A 205 -11.49 -16.12 4.49
C GLU A 205 -11.71 -15.27 5.75
N SER A 206 -10.64 -14.99 6.49
CA SER A 206 -10.69 -14.11 7.66
C SER A 206 -11.17 -12.70 7.29
N PHE A 207 -10.84 -12.22 6.10
CA PHE A 207 -11.29 -10.94 5.58
C PHE A 207 -12.80 -10.93 5.27
N SER A 208 -13.34 -12.01 4.75
CA SER A 208 -14.78 -12.14 4.48
C SER A 208 -15.61 -11.94 5.75
N THR A 209 -15.23 -12.61 6.84
CA THR A 209 -15.87 -12.45 8.16
C THR A 209 -15.69 -11.05 8.70
N PHE A 210 -14.48 -10.49 8.61
CA PHE A 210 -14.15 -9.16 9.09
C PHE A 210 -14.96 -8.06 8.39
N GLY A 211 -15.12 -8.14 7.06
CA GLY A 211 -15.88 -7.19 6.28
C GLY A 211 -17.40 -7.23 6.52
N SER A 212 -17.93 -8.28 7.17
CA SER A 212 -19.34 -8.43 7.53
C SER A 212 -19.68 -8.01 8.97
N GLU A 213 -18.68 -7.57 9.74
CA GLU A 213 -18.89 -7.15 11.13
C GLU A 213 -19.84 -5.95 11.24
N ARG A 214 -20.56 -5.88 12.38
CA ARG A 214 -21.50 -4.80 12.66
C ARG A 214 -20.88 -3.73 13.54
N LEU A 215 -21.24 -2.48 13.29
CA LEU A 215 -20.92 -1.35 14.15
C LEU A 215 -21.60 -1.54 15.51
N GLN A 216 -20.90 -1.13 16.57
CA GLN A 216 -21.48 -1.04 17.91
C GLN A 216 -21.78 0.41 18.26
N GLU A 217 -22.82 0.57 19.05
CA GLU A 217 -23.21 1.86 19.62
C GLU A 217 -22.13 2.41 20.54
N ARG A 218 -21.89 3.70 20.46
CA ARG A 218 -20.92 4.42 21.31
C ARG A 218 -21.58 5.66 21.91
N PRO A 219 -21.22 6.05 23.14
CA PRO A 219 -21.67 7.33 23.70
C PRO A 219 -21.29 8.50 22.79
N ARG A 220 -22.14 9.53 22.77
CA ARG A 220 -21.91 10.73 21.94
C ARG A 220 -20.56 11.35 22.22
N GLY A 221 -19.79 11.61 21.16
CA GLY A 221 -18.47 12.23 21.23
C GLY A 221 -17.34 11.31 21.68
N ASP A 222 -17.63 10.06 22.06
CA ASP A 222 -16.63 9.08 22.48
C ASP A 222 -15.83 8.50 21.33
N PHE A 223 -16.41 8.44 20.14
CA PHE A 223 -15.79 7.90 18.93
C PHE A 223 -15.94 8.86 17.75
N ARG A 224 -14.90 8.98 16.93
CA ARG A 224 -14.89 9.85 15.76
C ARG A 224 -14.40 9.11 14.53
N VAL A 225 -15.03 9.40 13.40
CA VAL A 225 -14.53 9.03 12.08
C VAL A 225 -13.85 10.24 11.46
N GLY A 226 -12.61 10.07 11.02
CA GLY A 226 -11.80 11.10 10.40
C GLY A 226 -11.36 10.74 9.00
N LEU A 227 -10.89 11.72 8.28
CA LEU A 227 -10.37 11.59 6.91
C LEU A 227 -8.99 12.23 6.81
N ARG A 228 -8.03 11.52 6.21
CA ARG A 228 -6.76 12.12 5.81
C ARG A 228 -6.94 12.81 4.47
N ILE A 229 -6.74 14.10 4.48
CA ILE A 229 -6.84 14.97 3.32
C ILE A 229 -5.43 15.30 2.81
N PHE A 230 -5.36 15.66 1.55
CA PHE A 230 -4.15 15.99 0.79
C PHE A 230 -2.84 15.68 1.53
N PRO A 231 -2.13 14.62 1.15
CA PRO A 231 -0.75 14.47 1.60
C PRO A 231 0.03 15.67 1.04
N ALA A 232 0.78 16.33 1.90
CA ALA A 232 1.70 17.37 1.46
C ALA A 232 2.93 16.70 0.84
N LEU A 233 2.88 16.52 -0.46
CA LEU A 233 3.94 15.95 -1.27
C LEU A 233 4.79 17.07 -1.83
N ASP A 234 6.09 16.92 -1.85
CA ASP A 234 7.12 17.76 -2.55
C ASP A 234 6.74 19.22 -2.87
N GLY A 235 5.73 19.76 -2.20
CA GLY A 235 5.20 21.11 -2.40
C GLY A 235 3.76 21.24 -1.87
N PRO A 236 3.21 22.44 -1.82
CA PRO A 236 1.84 22.66 -1.43
C PRO A 236 0.91 21.95 -2.42
N PRO A 237 -0.12 21.23 -1.94
CA PRO A 237 -1.10 20.60 -2.82
C PRO A 237 -1.79 21.68 -3.65
N ALA A 238 -2.14 21.33 -4.91
CA ALA A 238 -2.86 22.24 -5.77
C ALA A 238 -4.17 22.70 -5.08
N PRO A 239 -4.53 23.98 -5.11
CA PRO A 239 -5.72 24.52 -4.45
C PRO A 239 -7.00 23.74 -4.78
N LEU A 240 -7.12 23.28 -6.02
CA LEU A 240 -8.25 22.44 -6.46
C LEU A 240 -8.29 21.07 -5.75
N SER A 241 -7.15 20.47 -5.44
CA SER A 241 -7.07 19.22 -4.70
C SER A 241 -7.53 19.41 -3.26
N ILE A 242 -7.11 20.48 -2.62
CA ILE A 242 -7.54 20.87 -1.28
C ILE A 242 -9.06 21.05 -1.24
N ALA A 243 -9.61 21.86 -2.15
CA ALA A 243 -11.04 22.13 -2.21
C ALA A 243 -11.87 20.85 -2.41
N ARG A 244 -11.42 19.96 -3.28
CA ARG A 244 -12.09 18.66 -3.52
C ARG A 244 -12.04 17.74 -2.30
N ASP A 245 -10.95 17.71 -1.56
CA ASP A 245 -10.81 16.89 -0.37
C ASP A 245 -11.65 17.41 0.80
N LEU A 246 -11.69 18.74 0.96
CA LEU A 246 -12.56 19.37 1.95
C LEU A 246 -14.04 19.16 1.62
N ALA A 247 -14.42 19.26 0.35
CA ALA A 247 -15.78 18.95 -0.10
C ALA A 247 -16.16 17.48 0.17
N LEU A 248 -15.22 16.54 -0.03
CA LEU A 248 -15.45 15.14 0.31
C LEU A 248 -15.58 14.96 1.82
N ALA A 249 -14.72 15.58 2.61
CA ALA A 249 -14.79 15.54 4.08
C ALA A 249 -16.13 16.07 4.61
N ASP A 250 -16.63 17.14 4.00
CA ASP A 250 -17.92 17.73 4.30
C ASP A 250 -19.09 16.82 3.89
N THR A 251 -19.02 16.24 2.68
CA THR A 251 -20.01 15.28 2.18
C THR A 251 -20.16 14.06 3.10
N ILE A 252 -19.04 13.52 3.60
CA ILE A 252 -19.05 12.41 4.56
C ILE A 252 -19.47 12.91 5.95
N GLY A 253 -19.22 14.18 6.26
CA GLY A 253 -19.47 14.78 7.56
C GLY A 253 -18.49 14.34 8.65
N VAL A 254 -17.22 14.15 8.29
CA VAL A 254 -16.20 13.68 9.24
C VAL A 254 -15.97 14.65 10.40
N ARG A 255 -15.60 14.10 11.57
CA ARG A 255 -15.35 14.84 12.81
C ARG A 255 -13.87 14.99 13.14
N ALA A 256 -12.98 14.49 12.28
CA ALA A 256 -11.55 14.69 12.39
C ALA A 256 -10.93 14.83 11.00
N LEU A 257 -10.07 15.84 10.83
CA LEU A 257 -9.23 15.97 9.65
C LEU A 257 -7.80 15.63 10.00
N SER A 258 -7.16 14.83 9.18
CA SER A 258 -5.73 14.51 9.29
C SER A 258 -4.96 15.05 8.11
N VAL A 259 -3.84 15.71 8.39
CA VAL A 259 -2.91 16.24 7.39
C VAL A 259 -1.52 15.72 7.69
N VAL A 260 -0.82 15.22 6.67
CA VAL A 260 0.62 14.93 6.76
C VAL A 260 1.34 16.13 6.16
N ILE A 261 2.26 16.70 6.92
CA ILE A 261 3.10 17.82 6.48
C ILE A 261 4.53 17.31 6.34
N GLU A 262 5.08 17.40 5.15
CA GLU A 262 6.50 17.11 4.88
C GLU A 262 7.35 18.34 5.19
N PRO A 263 8.65 18.17 5.59
CA PRO A 263 9.53 19.28 5.89
C PRO A 263 9.64 20.32 4.77
N SER A 264 9.67 19.89 3.51
CA SER A 264 9.67 20.78 2.33
C SER A 264 8.41 21.63 2.21
N GLY A 265 7.27 21.12 2.67
CA GLY A 265 5.99 21.83 2.70
C GLY A 265 5.88 22.91 3.77
N VAL A 266 6.84 23.01 4.71
CA VAL A 266 6.84 23.97 5.83
C VAL A 266 7.47 25.31 5.41
N ARG A 267 7.28 25.75 4.18
CA ARG A 267 7.61 27.14 3.81
C ARG A 267 6.56 28.08 4.41
N ALA A 268 7.00 29.21 4.94
CA ALA A 268 6.13 30.10 5.73
C ALA A 268 4.80 30.44 5.03
N LEU A 269 4.85 30.83 3.75
CA LEU A 269 3.65 31.18 2.97
C LEU A 269 2.73 29.98 2.71
N ALA A 270 3.29 28.79 2.47
CA ALA A 270 2.49 27.59 2.27
C ALA A 270 1.81 27.14 3.57
N LEU A 271 2.50 27.28 4.69
CA LEU A 271 1.97 26.92 6.01
C LEU A 271 0.85 27.87 6.45
N ASP A 272 0.99 29.18 6.19
CA ASP A 272 -0.05 30.17 6.48
C ASP A 272 -1.29 29.94 5.60
N SER A 273 -1.10 29.67 4.31
CA SER A 273 -2.18 29.32 3.39
C SER A 273 -2.90 28.04 3.83
N LEU A 274 -2.16 27.01 4.22
CA LEU A 274 -2.72 25.77 4.74
C LEU A 274 -3.50 26.02 6.04
N ALA A 275 -2.92 26.77 6.98
CA ALA A 275 -3.56 27.11 8.25
C ALA A 275 -4.89 27.81 8.05
N ASN A 276 -4.92 28.84 7.18
CA ASN A 276 -6.14 29.59 6.85
C ASN A 276 -7.21 28.70 6.21
N THR A 277 -6.81 27.81 5.30
CA THR A 277 -7.73 26.86 4.65
C THR A 277 -8.32 25.87 5.64
N LEU A 278 -7.51 25.33 6.55
CA LEU A 278 -7.96 24.41 7.59
C LEU A 278 -8.81 25.09 8.67
N GLU A 279 -8.52 26.35 8.98
CA GLU A 279 -9.32 27.11 9.96
C GLU A 279 -10.74 27.35 9.46
N ALA A 280 -10.92 27.61 8.18
CA ALA A 280 -12.24 27.74 7.55
C ALA A 280 -13.08 26.46 7.67
N PHE A 281 -12.44 25.30 7.72
CA PHE A 281 -13.11 24.00 7.90
C PHE A 281 -13.34 23.65 9.38
N ARG A 282 -12.69 24.31 10.33
CA ARG A 282 -12.84 24.05 11.75
C ARG A 282 -14.26 24.40 12.20
N ARG A 283 -15.07 23.38 12.44
CA ARG A 283 -16.38 23.50 13.06
C ARG A 283 -16.26 23.13 14.53
N ASP A 284 -17.22 23.56 15.35
CA ASP A 284 -17.21 23.46 16.82
C ASP A 284 -16.91 22.06 17.41
N SER A 285 -16.94 20.99 16.63
CA SER A 285 -16.65 19.63 17.10
C SER A 285 -15.59 18.88 16.27
N SER A 286 -14.95 19.51 15.29
CA SER A 286 -13.95 18.88 14.43
C SER A 286 -12.56 18.98 15.06
N LEU A 287 -11.82 17.86 14.99
CA LEU A 287 -10.42 17.80 15.43
C LEU A 287 -9.47 17.92 14.23
N LEU A 288 -8.41 18.69 14.41
CA LEU A 288 -7.31 18.77 13.47
C LEU A 288 -6.12 17.96 13.96
N VAL A 289 -5.77 16.94 13.19
CA VAL A 289 -4.62 16.06 13.42
C VAL A 289 -3.53 16.41 12.43
N VAL A 290 -2.36 16.77 12.92
CA VAL A 290 -1.20 17.04 12.06
C VAL A 290 -0.11 16.02 12.34
N THR A 291 0.40 15.41 11.28
CA THR A 291 1.51 14.47 11.34
C THR A 291 2.70 15.03 10.56
N LEU A 292 3.89 15.00 11.15
CA LEU A 292 5.12 15.38 10.44
C LEU A 292 5.66 14.18 9.66
N GLY A 293 5.70 14.32 8.36
CA GLY A 293 6.28 13.36 7.42
C GLY A 293 7.80 13.50 7.27
N TYR A 294 8.31 13.07 6.12
CA TYR A 294 9.74 13.05 5.78
C TYR A 294 9.96 13.53 4.35
N ASP A 295 11.12 14.14 4.12
CA ASP A 295 11.60 14.50 2.79
C ASP A 295 12.64 13.50 2.27
N ARG A 296 12.84 13.47 0.95
CA ARG A 296 13.87 12.64 0.31
C ARG A 296 15.29 12.90 0.83
N GLY A 297 15.56 14.14 1.27
CA GLY A 297 16.86 14.56 1.80
C GLY A 297 17.11 14.18 3.26
N ASP A 298 16.09 13.76 3.99
CA ASP A 298 16.15 13.55 5.44
C ASP A 298 17.16 12.50 5.86
N ALA A 299 17.30 11.42 5.09
CA ALA A 299 18.29 10.38 5.36
C ALA A 299 19.74 10.89 5.27
N ALA A 300 20.03 11.80 4.33
CA ALA A 300 21.35 12.39 4.20
C ALA A 300 21.63 13.35 5.38
N LEU A 301 20.67 14.21 5.72
CA LEU A 301 20.77 15.12 6.86
C LEU A 301 20.93 14.39 8.19
N TYR A 302 20.20 13.27 8.39
CA TYR A 302 20.34 12.45 9.57
C TYR A 302 21.73 11.81 9.66
N ARG A 303 22.23 11.23 8.56
CA ARG A 303 23.58 10.62 8.54
C ARG A 303 24.69 11.62 8.76
N GLU A 304 24.54 12.84 8.26
CA GLU A 304 25.51 13.91 8.47
C GLU A 304 25.57 14.32 9.95
N SER A 305 24.44 14.56 10.58
CA SER A 305 24.35 14.93 11.99
C SER A 305 22.98 14.64 12.57
N PRO A 306 22.80 13.52 13.31
CA PRO A 306 21.55 13.18 13.98
C PRO A 306 21.01 14.29 14.90
N SER A 307 21.93 14.97 15.63
CA SER A 307 21.54 16.05 16.54
C SER A 307 21.07 17.30 15.80
N ASN A 308 21.70 17.66 14.69
CA ASN A 308 21.28 18.78 13.85
C ASN A 308 19.94 18.47 13.17
N TYR A 309 19.77 17.26 12.68
CA TYR A 309 18.50 16.81 12.11
C TYR A 309 17.37 16.89 13.13
N MET A 310 17.57 16.42 14.36
CA MET A 310 16.61 16.56 15.45
C MET A 310 16.22 18.03 15.69
N ARG A 311 17.21 18.92 15.81
CA ARG A 311 16.95 20.36 16.00
C ARG A 311 16.11 20.95 14.87
N ARG A 312 16.40 20.57 13.61
CA ARG A 312 15.63 21.03 12.44
C ARG A 312 14.18 20.52 12.52
N ARG A 313 13.95 19.26 12.85
CA ARG A 313 12.59 18.72 13.00
C ARG A 313 11.82 19.42 14.13
N LEU A 314 12.44 19.68 15.28
CA LEU A 314 11.82 20.41 16.39
C LEU A 314 11.46 21.84 15.96
N ALA A 315 12.35 22.54 15.26
CA ALA A 315 12.04 23.88 14.74
C ALA A 315 10.91 23.89 13.69
N LEU A 316 10.72 22.79 12.93
CA LEU A 316 9.56 22.62 12.06
C LEU A 316 8.28 22.42 12.86
N LEU A 317 8.33 21.58 13.90
CA LEU A 317 7.19 21.36 14.80
C LEU A 317 6.76 22.62 15.50
N ASP A 318 7.70 23.44 16.01
CA ASP A 318 7.40 24.75 16.60
C ASP A 318 6.57 25.61 15.63
N ARG A 319 7.02 25.74 14.38
CA ARG A 319 6.27 26.49 13.37
C ARG A 319 4.87 25.92 13.11
N ILE A 320 4.75 24.59 12.99
CA ILE A 320 3.47 23.91 12.77
C ILE A 320 2.52 24.19 13.95
N VAL A 321 3.00 23.99 15.18
CA VAL A 321 2.16 24.20 16.38
C VAL A 321 1.70 25.63 16.50
N ARG A 322 2.56 26.62 16.23
CA ARG A 322 2.21 28.04 16.28
C ARG A 322 1.23 28.46 15.20
N ARG A 323 1.43 27.99 13.96
CA ARG A 323 0.66 28.46 12.79
C ARG A 323 -0.60 27.64 12.55
N VAL A 324 -0.48 26.31 12.50
CA VAL A 324 -1.61 25.42 12.19
C VAL A 324 -2.46 25.11 13.43
N ARG A 325 -1.88 25.22 14.61
CA ARG A 325 -2.57 25.03 15.89
C ARG A 325 -3.31 23.66 15.98
N PRO A 326 -2.63 22.52 15.77
CA PRO A 326 -3.28 21.22 15.79
C PRO A 326 -3.90 20.90 17.15
N ASP A 327 -5.01 20.16 17.17
CA ASP A 327 -5.54 19.57 18.39
C ASP A 327 -4.79 18.30 18.77
N VAL A 328 -4.31 17.57 17.77
CA VAL A 328 -3.44 16.41 17.92
C VAL A 328 -2.23 16.52 17.01
N LEU A 329 -1.04 16.34 17.59
CA LEU A 329 0.22 16.31 16.89
C LEU A 329 0.82 14.90 16.92
N VAL A 330 1.20 14.39 15.75
CA VAL A 330 2.01 13.16 15.61
C VAL A 330 3.38 13.60 15.10
N PRO A 331 4.41 13.65 15.95
CA PRO A 331 5.72 14.21 15.59
C PRO A 331 6.45 13.47 14.49
N ALA A 332 6.12 12.20 14.27
CA ALA A 332 6.70 11.37 13.22
C ALA A 332 5.68 10.38 12.67
N LEU A 333 5.53 10.33 11.34
CA LEU A 333 4.68 9.36 10.67
C LEU A 333 5.38 8.00 10.68
N ASP A 334 4.74 6.99 11.31
CA ASP A 334 5.19 5.59 11.33
C ASP A 334 6.73 5.46 11.45
N PRO A 335 7.33 5.89 12.58
CA PRO A 335 8.77 6.17 12.69
C PRO A 335 9.65 4.98 12.33
N LEU A 336 9.22 3.76 12.67
CA LEU A 336 10.00 2.55 12.41
C LEU A 336 9.79 2.01 10.98
N ASP A 337 8.59 2.16 10.43
CA ASP A 337 8.34 1.85 9.01
C ASP A 337 9.02 2.88 8.10
N ALA A 338 8.94 4.16 8.44
CA ALA A 338 9.55 5.24 7.70
C ALA A 338 11.08 5.28 7.89
N GLU A 339 11.60 4.77 9.02
CA GLU A 339 13.02 4.65 9.29
C GLU A 339 13.75 3.86 8.21
N THR A 340 13.22 2.70 7.84
CA THR A 340 13.84 1.86 6.81
C THR A 340 13.80 2.47 5.43
N ARG A 341 12.88 3.39 5.19
CA ARG A 341 12.66 4.06 3.89
C ARG A 341 13.28 5.44 3.81
N ALA A 342 13.02 6.28 4.83
CA ALA A 342 13.36 7.70 4.77
C ALA A 342 14.69 8.04 5.46
N LEU A 343 14.99 7.43 6.60
CA LEU A 343 16.17 7.79 7.41
C LEU A 343 17.24 6.70 7.46
N GLY A 344 16.92 5.45 7.10
CA GLY A 344 17.78 4.31 7.36
C GLY A 344 17.65 3.83 8.81
N ARG A 345 18.66 3.17 9.35
CA ARG A 345 18.62 2.68 10.75
C ARG A 345 18.80 3.82 11.75
N VAL A 346 17.77 4.06 12.54
CA VAL A 346 17.76 5.06 13.63
C VAL A 346 17.54 4.32 14.94
N SER A 347 18.31 4.66 15.99
CA SER A 347 18.16 4.00 17.28
C SER A 347 16.82 4.33 17.95
N GLN A 348 16.28 3.40 18.71
CA GLN A 348 15.04 3.64 19.47
C GLN A 348 15.22 4.76 20.51
N GLU A 349 16.41 4.91 21.08
CA GLU A 349 16.73 5.97 22.03
C GLU A 349 16.62 7.33 21.37
N TRP A 350 17.11 7.48 20.14
CA TRP A 350 16.97 8.72 19.38
C TRP A 350 15.50 9.08 19.13
N TRP A 351 14.67 8.10 18.76
CA TRP A 351 13.25 8.32 18.59
C TRP A 351 12.55 8.71 19.88
N ARG A 352 12.87 8.06 21.01
CA ARG A 352 12.33 8.37 22.33
C ARG A 352 12.70 9.80 22.76
N ASP A 353 13.97 10.18 22.64
CA ASP A 353 14.44 11.55 22.95
C ASP A 353 13.74 12.59 22.04
N TYR A 354 13.61 12.28 20.75
CA TYR A 354 12.89 13.15 19.82
C TYR A 354 11.43 13.33 20.22
N PHE A 355 10.70 12.26 20.51
CA PHE A 355 9.30 12.34 20.91
C PHE A 355 9.11 13.07 22.23
N GLU A 356 9.98 12.86 23.22
CA GLU A 356 9.93 13.58 24.50
C GLU A 356 10.14 15.08 24.33
N ARG A 357 11.12 15.49 23.53
CA ARG A 357 11.36 16.91 23.23
C ARG A 357 10.21 17.52 22.44
N ALA A 358 9.72 16.83 21.42
CA ALA A 358 8.59 17.27 20.61
C ALA A 358 7.32 17.45 21.47
N ALA A 359 7.05 16.52 22.40
CA ALA A 359 5.92 16.61 23.29
C ALA A 359 6.06 17.79 24.27
N ARG A 360 7.22 17.96 24.88
CA ARG A 360 7.52 19.07 25.77
C ARG A 360 7.35 20.42 25.07
N GLU A 361 7.89 20.54 23.86
CA GLU A 361 7.79 21.77 23.06
C GLU A 361 6.35 22.06 22.67
N ALA A 362 5.62 21.06 22.18
CA ALA A 362 4.21 21.19 21.82
C ALA A 362 3.35 21.64 23.01
N HIS A 363 3.49 21.03 24.18
CA HIS A 363 2.75 21.40 25.39
C HIS A 363 3.13 22.79 25.95
N THR A 364 4.41 23.17 25.81
CA THR A 364 4.86 24.53 26.21
C THR A 364 4.22 25.60 25.33
N LEU A 365 4.16 25.35 24.01
CA LEU A 365 3.57 26.29 23.04
C LEU A 365 2.05 26.31 23.10
N ARG A 366 1.45 25.15 23.30
CA ARG A 366 0.00 24.96 23.31
C ARG A 366 -0.41 23.79 24.23
N PRO A 367 -0.70 24.04 25.51
CA PRO A 367 -1.02 22.98 26.49
C PRO A 367 -2.21 22.09 26.13
N ARG A 368 -3.10 22.56 25.25
CA ARG A 368 -4.27 21.78 24.78
C ARG A 368 -3.95 20.82 23.62
N THR A 369 -2.81 20.99 22.94
CA THR A 369 -2.42 20.06 21.86
C THR A 369 -2.00 18.73 22.46
N LYS A 370 -2.67 17.66 22.09
CA LYS A 370 -2.30 16.29 22.48
C LYS A 370 -1.20 15.78 21.57
N VAL A 371 -0.25 15.06 22.14
CA VAL A 371 0.85 14.44 21.37
C VAL A 371 0.69 12.92 21.34
N GLY A 372 0.81 12.35 20.14
CA GLY A 372 0.59 10.93 19.93
C GLY A 372 1.76 10.22 19.25
N VAL A 373 1.86 8.91 19.51
CA VAL A 373 2.81 8.00 18.86
C VAL A 373 2.04 6.92 18.12
N ALA A 374 2.33 6.80 16.82
CA ALA A 374 1.75 5.80 15.94
C ALA A 374 2.77 4.71 15.60
N VAL A 375 2.30 3.47 15.52
CA VAL A 375 3.08 2.29 15.12
C VAL A 375 2.34 1.55 13.99
N SER A 376 3.06 0.87 13.10
CA SER A 376 2.48 0.29 11.88
C SER A 376 2.91 -1.14 11.57
N SER A 377 4.15 -1.49 11.84
CA SER A 377 4.73 -2.78 11.44
C SER A 377 4.39 -3.92 12.40
N PHE A 378 4.05 -3.62 13.64
CA PHE A 378 3.87 -4.57 14.74
C PHE A 378 5.12 -5.43 15.02
N SER A 379 6.31 -4.87 14.75
CA SER A 379 7.60 -5.47 15.04
C SER A 379 7.94 -5.39 16.54
N GLU A 380 9.07 -5.99 16.94
CA GLU A 380 9.56 -5.87 18.32
C GLU A 380 9.92 -4.42 18.65
N GLU A 381 10.50 -3.70 17.68
CA GLU A 381 10.83 -2.28 17.83
C GLU A 381 9.55 -1.43 18.02
N ASP A 382 8.50 -1.68 17.23
CA ASP A 382 7.19 -1.04 17.41
C ASP A 382 6.60 -1.34 18.79
N SER A 383 6.71 -2.60 19.25
CA SER A 383 6.25 -3.00 20.59
C SER A 383 6.97 -2.25 21.69
N ALA A 384 8.29 -2.10 21.56
CA ALA A 384 9.11 -1.38 22.52
C ALA A 384 8.81 0.14 22.53
N LEU A 385 8.55 0.73 21.36
CA LEU A 385 8.16 2.14 21.25
C LEU A 385 6.77 2.37 21.83
N TYR A 386 5.81 1.48 21.54
CA TYR A 386 4.46 1.54 22.07
C TYR A 386 4.46 1.42 23.60
N ALA A 387 5.19 0.44 24.16
CA ALA A 387 5.30 0.24 25.60
C ALA A 387 5.98 1.44 26.31
N TRP A 388 6.99 2.04 25.68
CA TRP A 388 7.60 3.27 26.16
C TRP A 388 6.60 4.44 26.15
N GLY A 389 5.85 4.62 25.07
CA GLY A 389 4.84 5.65 24.97
C GLY A 389 3.74 5.52 26.01
N GLU A 390 3.39 4.30 26.42
CA GLU A 390 2.38 4.04 27.47
C GLU A 390 2.77 4.66 28.82
N VAL A 391 4.04 4.58 29.19
CA VAL A 391 4.53 5.06 30.50
C VAL A 391 5.01 6.51 30.48
N THR A 392 5.23 7.07 29.30
CA THR A 392 5.80 8.43 29.16
C THR A 392 4.69 9.49 29.33
N ARG A 393 4.85 10.38 30.31
CA ARG A 393 3.82 11.39 30.69
C ARG A 393 3.49 12.38 29.56
N GLY A 394 4.49 12.76 28.76
CA GLY A 394 4.32 13.72 27.67
C GLY A 394 3.61 13.15 26.43
N ILE A 395 3.41 11.84 26.35
CA ILE A 395 2.67 11.19 25.27
C ILE A 395 1.23 10.98 25.75
N ASP A 396 0.27 11.64 25.10
CA ASP A 396 -1.14 11.63 25.47
C ASP A 396 -1.92 10.48 24.83
N LEU A 397 -1.52 10.11 23.60
CA LEU A 397 -2.25 9.19 22.76
C LEU A 397 -1.30 8.14 22.15
N LEU A 398 -1.81 6.93 22.02
CA LEU A 398 -1.13 5.86 21.31
C LEU A 398 -2.00 5.36 20.16
N GLY A 399 -1.39 4.73 19.19
CA GLY A 399 -2.22 4.16 18.13
C GLY A 399 -1.46 3.45 17.04
N PHE A 400 -2.22 3.10 16.03
CA PHE A 400 -1.80 2.18 14.97
C PHE A 400 -2.10 2.76 13.60
N SER A 401 -1.18 2.55 12.67
CA SER A 401 -1.46 2.65 11.23
C SER A 401 -1.78 1.25 10.71
N LEU A 402 -2.98 1.07 10.15
CA LEU A 402 -3.46 -0.21 9.68
C LEU A 402 -3.50 -0.23 8.15
N ALA A 403 -2.59 -0.96 7.56
CA ALA A 403 -2.58 -1.26 6.14
C ALA A 403 -2.50 -2.77 5.92
N PRO A 404 -3.12 -3.32 4.88
CA PRO A 404 -2.91 -4.73 4.55
C PRO A 404 -1.44 -4.93 4.20
N SER A 405 -0.84 -5.99 4.74
CA SER A 405 0.47 -6.46 4.35
C SER A 405 0.32 -7.85 3.74
N PHE A 406 0.95 -8.05 2.59
CA PHE A 406 0.83 -9.28 1.85
C PHE A 406 1.91 -10.29 2.24
N THR A 407 3.02 -9.83 2.78
CA THR A 407 4.05 -10.70 3.35
C THR A 407 3.54 -11.36 4.61
N GLY A 408 3.56 -12.69 4.62
CA GLY A 408 3.11 -13.48 5.77
C GLY A 408 1.59 -13.51 5.97
N GLY A 409 0.78 -13.14 4.95
CA GLY A 409 -0.69 -13.25 4.99
C GLY A 409 -1.35 -12.36 6.06
N THR A 410 -0.72 -11.24 6.44
CA THR A 410 -1.28 -10.32 7.43
C THR A 410 -2.34 -9.44 6.80
N SER A 411 -3.59 -9.88 6.88
CA SER A 411 -4.76 -9.06 6.53
C SER A 411 -5.00 -7.97 7.57
N LEU A 412 -5.83 -6.98 7.24
CA LEU A 412 -6.32 -6.01 8.23
C LEU A 412 -6.94 -6.68 9.44
N ALA A 413 -7.68 -7.78 9.25
CA ALA A 413 -8.24 -8.58 10.33
C ALA A 413 -7.17 -9.15 11.29
N THR A 414 -6.02 -9.54 10.77
CA THR A 414 -4.90 -10.00 11.60
C THR A 414 -4.26 -8.83 12.36
N ARG A 415 -4.09 -7.69 11.70
CA ARG A 415 -3.51 -6.48 12.32
C ARG A 415 -4.40 -5.91 13.42
N THR A 416 -5.72 -5.89 13.23
CA THR A 416 -6.65 -5.46 14.28
C THR A 416 -6.59 -6.38 15.51
N ARG A 417 -6.45 -7.70 15.33
CA ARG A 417 -6.24 -8.64 16.45
C ARG A 417 -4.91 -8.40 17.18
N LEU A 418 -3.85 -8.03 16.45
CA LEU A 418 -2.57 -7.65 17.07
C LEU A 418 -2.73 -6.35 17.87
N ALA A 419 -3.34 -5.34 17.28
CA ALA A 419 -3.62 -4.07 17.94
C ALA A 419 -4.46 -4.28 19.21
N GLU A 420 -5.49 -5.12 19.15
CA GLU A 420 -6.31 -5.46 20.31
C GLU A 420 -5.51 -6.07 21.47
N ARG A 421 -4.57 -6.97 21.16
CA ARG A 421 -3.69 -7.54 22.18
C ARG A 421 -2.82 -6.50 22.88
N TRP A 422 -2.34 -5.51 22.14
CA TRP A 422 -1.52 -4.43 22.70
C TRP A 422 -2.38 -3.46 23.53
N MET A 423 -3.54 -3.07 23.01
CA MET A 423 -4.49 -2.18 23.69
C MET A 423 -5.00 -2.73 25.00
N ARG A 424 -5.13 -4.06 25.17
CA ARG A 424 -5.63 -4.66 26.43
C ARG A 424 -4.83 -4.19 27.64
N ARG A 425 -3.53 -3.98 27.50
CA ARG A 425 -2.62 -3.59 28.57
C ARG A 425 -2.45 -2.07 28.69
N SER A 426 -2.87 -1.31 27.70
CA SER A 426 -2.74 0.15 27.69
C SER A 426 -3.80 0.82 28.58
N ARG A 427 -3.44 1.93 29.20
CA ARG A 427 -4.36 2.81 29.95
C ARG A 427 -4.72 4.07 29.17
N LYS A 428 -3.97 4.40 28.12
CA LYS A 428 -4.16 5.58 27.30
C LYS A 428 -5.25 5.38 26.25
N ASP A 429 -5.85 6.47 25.82
CA ASP A 429 -6.73 6.48 24.65
C ASP A 429 -5.95 6.05 23.40
N GLN A 430 -6.62 5.29 22.54
CA GLN A 430 -6.04 4.72 21.33
C GLN A 430 -6.63 5.37 20.09
N TRP A 431 -5.80 5.47 19.08
CA TRP A 431 -6.20 6.02 17.79
C TRP A 431 -5.77 5.13 16.65
N ILE A 432 -6.60 5.02 15.64
CA ILE A 432 -6.18 4.49 14.35
C ILE A 432 -5.81 5.67 13.47
N TRP A 433 -4.50 5.95 13.39
CA TRP A 433 -3.95 7.11 12.70
C TRP A 433 -4.13 7.07 11.20
N SER A 434 -4.22 5.87 10.65
CA SER A 434 -4.39 5.61 9.25
C SER A 434 -4.98 4.22 9.06
N VAL A 435 -6.09 4.14 8.36
CA VAL A 435 -6.57 2.88 7.79
C VAL A 435 -6.65 3.02 6.29
N ARG A 436 -6.04 2.08 5.58
CA ARG A 436 -6.00 2.09 4.11
C ARG A 436 -6.14 0.68 3.54
N SER A 437 -6.64 0.62 2.33
CA SER A 437 -6.66 -0.59 1.52
C SER A 437 -6.37 -0.22 0.07
N PHE A 438 -6.01 -1.18 -0.76
CA PHE A 438 -5.55 -0.95 -2.12
C PHE A 438 -6.63 -1.34 -3.15
N PRO A 439 -7.51 -0.39 -3.55
CA PRO A 439 -8.65 -0.69 -4.44
C PRO A 439 -8.23 -1.19 -5.81
N ARG A 440 -7.08 -0.76 -6.30
CA ARG A 440 -6.57 -1.22 -7.60
C ARG A 440 -6.02 -2.65 -7.55
N THR A 441 -5.58 -3.11 -6.40
CA THR A 441 -5.08 -4.47 -6.21
C THR A 441 -6.20 -5.45 -5.88
N PHE A 442 -7.10 -5.06 -4.97
CA PHE A 442 -8.12 -5.95 -4.42
C PHE A 442 -9.54 -5.64 -4.89
N GLY A 443 -9.73 -4.55 -5.64
CA GLY A 443 -11.06 -4.06 -6.02
C GLY A 443 -11.64 -3.06 -5.04
N GLU A 444 -12.51 -2.19 -5.56
CA GLU A 444 -13.15 -1.11 -4.79
C GLU A 444 -14.14 -1.65 -3.75
N GLY A 445 -14.84 -2.75 -4.05
CA GLY A 445 -15.72 -3.43 -3.08
C GLY A 445 -14.94 -3.99 -1.89
N ASN A 446 -13.74 -4.53 -2.12
CA ASN A 446 -12.86 -5.01 -1.06
C ASN A 446 -12.28 -3.86 -0.22
N GLN A 447 -11.99 -2.71 -0.84
CA GLN A 447 -11.62 -1.50 -0.08
C GLN A 447 -12.75 -1.08 0.86
N ALA A 448 -13.97 -1.01 0.35
CA ALA A 448 -15.14 -0.62 1.15
C ALA A 448 -15.37 -1.57 2.33
N ARG A 449 -15.27 -2.88 2.12
CA ARG A 449 -15.40 -3.90 3.17
C ARG A 449 -14.26 -3.85 4.19
N ALA A 450 -13.02 -3.64 3.73
CA ALA A 450 -11.86 -3.55 4.61
C ALA A 450 -12.00 -2.39 5.59
N ILE A 451 -12.32 -1.22 5.08
CA ILE A 451 -12.49 -0.01 5.88
C ILE A 451 -13.71 -0.15 6.80
N TRP A 452 -14.83 -0.68 6.30
CA TRP A 452 -15.99 -1.01 7.12
C TRP A 452 -15.63 -1.94 8.28
N GLY A 453 -14.91 -3.03 8.02
CA GLY A 453 -14.49 -3.98 9.04
C GLY A 453 -13.62 -3.34 10.12
N VAL A 454 -12.71 -2.42 9.76
CA VAL A 454 -11.91 -1.68 10.74
C VAL A 454 -12.79 -0.74 11.57
N LEU A 455 -13.73 -0.03 10.95
CA LEU A 455 -14.66 0.85 11.67
C LEU A 455 -15.53 0.05 12.64
N ALA A 456 -16.11 -1.05 12.17
CA ALA A 456 -16.93 -1.93 13.02
C ALA A 456 -16.11 -2.54 14.18
N TRP A 457 -14.90 -3.00 13.92
CA TRP A 457 -14.00 -3.47 14.96
C TRP A 457 -13.66 -2.37 15.97
N ALA A 458 -13.33 -1.17 15.48
CA ALA A 458 -12.93 -0.05 16.32
C ALA A 458 -14.05 0.42 17.25
N THR A 459 -15.30 0.39 16.80
CA THR A 459 -16.45 0.73 17.66
C THR A 459 -16.62 -0.24 18.83
N ARG A 460 -16.16 -1.48 18.71
CA ARG A 460 -16.16 -2.47 19.82
C ARG A 460 -15.02 -2.29 20.82
N GLN A 461 -14.03 -1.48 20.48
CA GLN A 461 -12.86 -1.24 21.33
C GLN A 461 -13.06 0.04 22.15
N PRO A 462 -13.39 -0.04 23.46
CA PRO A 462 -13.77 1.13 24.26
C PRO A 462 -12.66 2.17 24.37
N LYS A 463 -11.40 1.76 24.19
CA LYS A 463 -10.23 2.67 24.22
C LYS A 463 -9.98 3.39 22.89
N VAL A 464 -10.51 2.89 21.77
CA VAL A 464 -10.34 3.55 20.46
C VAL A 464 -11.27 4.74 20.37
N ARG A 465 -10.70 5.94 20.24
CA ARG A 465 -11.44 7.20 20.20
C ARG A 465 -11.62 7.74 18.78
N THR A 466 -10.73 7.41 17.87
CA THR A 466 -10.80 7.93 16.50
C THR A 466 -10.23 6.92 15.52
N VAL A 467 -10.86 6.83 14.35
CA VAL A 467 -10.33 6.13 13.18
C VAL A 467 -10.22 7.11 12.05
N ILE A 468 -9.01 7.27 11.50
CA ILE A 468 -8.74 8.12 10.35
C ILE A 468 -8.62 7.23 9.12
N VAL A 469 -9.51 7.46 8.15
CA VAL A 469 -9.45 6.81 6.85
C VAL A 469 -8.39 7.53 6.01
N ASP A 470 -7.46 6.77 5.44
CA ASP A 470 -6.35 7.34 4.69
C ASP A 470 -6.70 7.54 3.22
N GLY A 471 -6.43 8.77 2.77
CA GLY A 471 -6.49 9.18 1.39
C GLY A 471 -7.87 9.62 0.90
N ALA A 472 -8.18 10.92 1.01
CA ALA A 472 -9.35 11.50 0.34
C ALA A 472 -9.28 11.28 -1.19
N GLY A 473 -8.09 11.36 -1.79
CA GLY A 473 -7.85 11.15 -3.21
C GLY A 473 -6.70 10.17 -3.48
N ASP A 474 -6.69 9.64 -4.71
CA ASP A 474 -5.58 8.84 -5.24
C ASP A 474 -4.40 9.75 -5.57
N TYR A 475 -3.68 10.17 -4.57
CA TYR A 475 -2.47 10.95 -4.76
C TYR A 475 -1.30 10.02 -5.10
N GLU A 476 -0.54 9.58 -4.11
CA GLU A 476 0.63 8.73 -4.31
C GLU A 476 0.37 7.25 -4.11
N ALA A 477 -0.27 6.92 -2.99
CA ALA A 477 -0.45 5.53 -2.58
C ALA A 477 -1.62 4.82 -3.30
N LEU A 478 -2.36 5.53 -4.15
CA LEU A 478 -3.50 4.99 -4.92
C LEU A 478 -4.53 4.27 -4.04
N VAL A 479 -4.72 4.76 -2.82
CA VAL A 479 -5.61 4.20 -1.78
C VAL A 479 -6.84 5.07 -1.54
N GLY A 480 -6.97 6.17 -2.27
CA GLY A 480 -7.97 7.22 -2.05
C GLY A 480 -9.42 6.73 -2.11
N LEU A 481 -10.27 7.49 -1.47
CA LEU A 481 -11.72 7.34 -1.54
C LEU A 481 -12.25 7.85 -2.91
N ARG A 482 -11.48 8.69 -3.56
CA ARG A 482 -11.73 9.25 -4.89
C ARG A 482 -10.61 8.83 -5.84
N ASP A 483 -10.99 8.40 -7.04
CA ASP A 483 -10.02 8.02 -8.07
C ASP A 483 -9.36 9.27 -8.73
N PRO A 484 -8.32 9.10 -9.57
CA PRO A 484 -7.66 10.22 -10.23
C PRO A 484 -8.58 10.99 -11.19
N GLY A 485 -9.66 10.37 -11.66
CA GLY A 485 -10.68 11.00 -12.50
C GLY A 485 -11.65 11.90 -11.70
N GLY A 486 -11.61 11.82 -10.36
CA GLY A 486 -12.51 12.54 -9.48
C GLY A 486 -13.77 11.75 -9.09
N ARG A 487 -13.95 10.51 -9.59
CA ARG A 487 -15.09 9.65 -9.25
C ARG A 487 -14.93 9.13 -7.82
N MET A 488 -16.00 9.19 -7.06
CA MET A 488 -16.07 8.62 -5.72
C MET A 488 -16.22 7.10 -5.77
N ARG A 489 -15.46 6.40 -4.95
CA ARG A 489 -15.52 4.95 -4.81
C ARG A 489 -16.61 4.51 -3.83
N PRO A 490 -17.10 3.26 -3.88
CA PRO A 490 -18.11 2.74 -2.96
C PRO A 490 -17.75 2.89 -1.48
N VAL A 491 -16.48 2.95 -1.15
CA VAL A 491 -15.99 3.15 0.23
C VAL A 491 -16.49 4.45 0.86
N VAL A 492 -16.75 5.49 0.07
CA VAL A 492 -17.29 6.78 0.55
C VAL A 492 -18.62 6.55 1.26
N SER A 493 -19.53 5.79 0.65
CA SER A 493 -20.83 5.47 1.24
C SER A 493 -20.70 4.60 2.50
N SER A 494 -19.69 3.74 2.56
CA SER A 494 -19.42 2.92 3.76
C SER A 494 -18.93 3.78 4.92
N VAL A 495 -18.04 4.74 4.67
CA VAL A 495 -17.53 5.66 5.69
C VAL A 495 -18.63 6.62 6.18
N ALA A 496 -19.44 7.16 5.25
CA ALA A 496 -20.56 8.03 5.58
C ALA A 496 -21.60 7.30 6.44
N ARG A 497 -21.98 6.08 6.09
CA ARG A 497 -22.90 5.25 6.90
C ARG A 497 -22.33 4.94 8.28
N ALA A 498 -21.03 4.61 8.37
CA ALA A 498 -20.41 4.35 9.65
C ALA A 498 -20.41 5.60 10.56
N ARG A 499 -20.11 6.77 9.98
CA ARG A 499 -20.17 8.05 10.67
C ARG A 499 -21.60 8.34 11.16
N GLN A 500 -22.60 8.21 10.30
CA GLN A 500 -24.00 8.44 10.62
C GLN A 500 -24.50 7.51 11.74
N ALA A 501 -24.22 6.21 11.64
CA ALA A 501 -24.61 5.25 12.66
C ALA A 501 -24.02 5.54 14.06
N VAL A 502 -22.80 6.09 14.11
CA VAL A 502 -22.17 6.51 15.38
C VAL A 502 -22.81 7.77 15.95
N ASP A 503 -23.31 8.68 15.10
CA ASP A 503 -23.95 9.92 15.56
C ASP A 503 -25.45 9.72 15.92
N GLU A 504 -26.19 8.92 15.12
CA GLU A 504 -27.63 8.67 15.34
C GLU A 504 -27.94 7.97 16.67
N THR A 505 -27.05 7.09 17.11
CA THR A 505 -27.16 6.46 18.43
C THR A 505 -27.12 7.48 19.60
N ALA A 506 -26.71 8.70 19.28
CA ALA A 506 -26.61 9.80 20.23
C ALA A 506 -27.89 10.64 20.34
N GLU A 507 -28.77 10.59 19.33
CA GLU A 507 -30.00 11.39 19.29
C GLU A 507 -31.25 10.65 19.82
N GLY A 508 -31.17 9.34 19.96
CA GLY A 508 -32.26 8.46 20.36
C GLY A 508 -32.37 8.13 21.87
N ARG A 509 -31.67 8.89 22.74
CA ARG A 509 -31.76 8.73 24.19
C ARG A 509 -32.02 10.04 24.91
#